data_f309b0a424b12feabd5fe01fc5d672bb
#
_entry.id   f309b0a424b12feabd5fe01fc5d672bb
#
_cell.length_a   1.000
_cell.length_b   1.000
_cell.length_c   1.000
_cell.angle_alpha   90.00
_cell.angle_beta   90.00
_cell.angle_gamma   90.00
#
_symmetry.space_group_name_H-M   'P 1'
#
loop_
_entity.id
_entity.type
_entity.pdbx_description
1 polymer ?
#
loop_
_entity_poly.entity_id
_entity_poly.type
_entity_poly.pdbx_seq_one_letter_code
_entity_poly.pdbx_strand_id
1 'polypeptide(L)'
;MSRRALMISLVLWPIAAAAQPANGDQTMLGMRLFNQSCRVCHTKPQLVSPQYGPVLSMNTLGGKADVIGEVIGNGTPRMPGFKYHFKPAEIDAIVAYIKTIPAPSDAPPPVKAGSSRDAD
;
A
#
# COMPACT_ATOMS: atom_id res chain seq x y z
N MET A 1 -38.16 40.13 44.46
CA MET A 1 -36.84 39.53 44.17
C MET A 1 -37.05 38.22 43.44
N SER A 2 -37.00 38.24 42.08
CA SER A 2 -37.34 37.08 41.24
C SER A 2 -36.05 36.46 40.71
N ARG A 3 -35.66 35.27 41.22
CA ARG A 3 -34.51 34.51 40.77
C ARG A 3 -34.91 33.72 39.53
N ARG A 4 -34.49 34.18 38.35
CA ARG A 4 -34.58 33.45 37.09
C ARG A 4 -33.46 32.41 37.06
N ALA A 5 -33.79 31.13 37.19
CA ALA A 5 -32.89 30.02 37.00
C ALA A 5 -32.64 29.84 35.49
N LEU A 6 -31.41 30.03 35.04
CA LEU A 6 -30.97 29.82 33.68
C LEU A 6 -30.63 28.31 33.54
N MET A 7 -31.49 27.54 32.86
CA MET A 7 -31.21 26.14 32.51
C MET A 7 -30.31 26.11 31.29
N ILE A 8 -29.04 25.74 31.48
CA ILE A 8 -28.09 25.50 30.41
C ILE A 8 -28.29 24.03 29.97
N SER A 9 -28.92 23.86 28.79
CA SER A 9 -29.04 22.54 28.15
C SER A 9 -27.70 22.20 27.49
N LEU A 10 -26.95 21.26 28.07
CA LEU A 10 -25.79 20.65 27.41
C LEU A 10 -26.30 19.73 26.30
N VAL A 11 -26.13 20.14 25.05
CA VAL A 11 -26.34 19.28 23.88
C VAL A 11 -25.09 18.39 23.73
N LEU A 12 -25.19 17.13 24.17
CA LEU A 12 -24.19 16.11 23.87
C LEU A 12 -24.29 15.72 22.38
N TRP A 13 -23.36 16.22 21.59
CA TRP A 13 -23.20 15.79 20.19
C TRP A 13 -22.49 14.43 20.19
N PRO A 14 -23.07 13.35 19.61
CA PRO A 14 -22.37 12.10 19.49
C PRO A 14 -21.23 12.25 18.47
N ILE A 15 -19.99 12.15 18.93
CA ILE A 15 -18.82 12.02 18.06
C ILE A 15 -18.88 10.59 17.49
N ALA A 16 -19.34 10.46 16.25
CA ALA A 16 -19.22 9.22 15.50
C ALA A 16 -17.73 8.93 15.30
N ALA A 17 -17.16 8.06 16.09
CA ALA A 17 -15.83 7.52 15.88
C ALA A 17 -15.87 6.71 14.59
N ALA A 18 -15.31 7.26 13.51
CA ALA A 18 -15.07 6.52 12.28
C ALA A 18 -14.10 5.37 12.61
N ALA A 19 -14.58 4.13 12.57
CA ALA A 19 -13.75 2.96 12.75
C ALA A 19 -12.69 2.93 11.64
N GLN A 20 -11.42 3.10 12.02
CA GLN A 20 -10.32 2.92 11.08
C GLN A 20 -10.22 1.43 10.73
N PRO A 21 -10.02 1.07 9.43
CA PRO A 21 -9.84 -0.31 9.05
C PRO A 21 -8.63 -0.90 9.80
N ALA A 22 -8.77 -2.12 10.27
CA ALA A 22 -7.66 -2.85 10.89
C ALA A 22 -6.49 -2.93 9.90
N ASN A 23 -5.25 -2.86 10.38
CA ASN A 23 -4.04 -2.85 9.52
C ASN A 23 -4.03 -3.96 8.47
N GLY A 24 -4.62 -5.13 8.77
CA GLY A 24 -4.76 -6.24 7.84
C GLY A 24 -5.65 -5.92 6.63
N ASP A 25 -6.78 -5.27 6.85
CA ASP A 25 -7.72 -4.90 5.79
C ASP A 25 -7.13 -3.85 4.86
N GLN A 26 -6.39 -2.88 5.41
CA GLN A 26 -5.69 -1.86 4.64
C GLN A 26 -4.62 -2.49 3.74
N THR A 27 -3.81 -3.40 4.28
CA THR A 27 -2.77 -4.11 3.52
C THR A 27 -3.37 -4.98 2.42
N MET A 28 -4.47 -5.67 2.70
CA MET A 28 -5.19 -6.47 1.70
C MET A 28 -5.80 -5.60 0.59
N LEU A 29 -6.35 -4.44 0.92
CA LEU A 29 -6.80 -3.46 -0.07
C LEU A 29 -5.62 -3.01 -0.93
N GLY A 30 -4.51 -2.63 -0.31
CA GLY A 30 -3.30 -2.21 -1.00
C GLY A 30 -2.75 -3.27 -1.95
N MET A 31 -2.74 -4.53 -1.54
CA MET A 31 -2.33 -5.66 -2.39
C MET A 31 -3.21 -5.79 -3.63
N ARG A 32 -4.53 -5.64 -3.50
CA ARG A 32 -5.45 -5.71 -4.66
C ARG A 32 -5.20 -4.58 -5.64
N LEU A 33 -5.09 -3.34 -5.14
CA LEU A 33 -4.85 -2.15 -5.94
C LEU A 33 -3.47 -2.21 -6.64
N PHE A 34 -2.45 -2.68 -5.93
CA PHE A 34 -1.12 -2.92 -6.47
C PHE A 34 -1.16 -3.92 -7.63
N ASN A 35 -1.85 -5.06 -7.44
CA ASN A 35 -1.97 -6.08 -8.47
C ASN A 35 -2.72 -5.58 -9.72
N GLN A 36 -3.68 -4.69 -9.54
CA GLN A 36 -4.45 -4.12 -10.66
C GLN A 36 -3.66 -3.09 -11.46
N SER A 37 -2.87 -2.23 -10.83
CA SER A 37 -2.34 -1.03 -11.46
C SER A 37 -0.81 -0.91 -11.45
N CYS A 38 -0.11 -1.55 -10.52
CA CYS A 38 1.33 -1.40 -10.34
C CYS A 38 2.12 -2.61 -10.82
N ARG A 39 1.56 -3.80 -10.65
CA ARG A 39 2.21 -5.07 -10.93
C ARG A 39 2.74 -5.17 -12.36
N VAL A 40 2.03 -4.64 -13.34
CA VAL A 40 2.39 -4.73 -14.77
C VAL A 40 3.78 -4.17 -15.06
N CYS A 41 4.21 -3.15 -14.32
CA CYS A 41 5.52 -2.53 -14.48
C CYS A 41 6.52 -2.96 -13.40
N HIS A 42 6.06 -3.23 -12.17
CA HIS A 42 6.91 -3.44 -11.00
C HIS A 42 7.13 -4.90 -10.61
N THR A 43 6.56 -5.85 -11.34
CA THR A 43 6.81 -7.28 -11.13
C THR A 43 7.54 -7.85 -12.34
N LYS A 44 8.51 -8.73 -12.08
CA LYS A 44 9.25 -9.40 -13.17
C LYS A 44 8.26 -10.17 -14.05
N PRO A 45 8.24 -9.91 -15.36
CA PRO A 45 7.38 -10.66 -16.27
C PRO A 45 7.83 -12.12 -16.34
N GLN A 46 6.89 -13.02 -16.58
CA GLN A 46 7.20 -14.45 -16.77
C GLN A 46 7.83 -14.73 -18.14
N LEU A 47 7.75 -13.76 -19.05
CA LEU A 47 8.35 -13.82 -20.39
C LEU A 47 9.74 -13.17 -20.38
N VAL A 48 10.47 -13.32 -21.47
CA VAL A 48 11.87 -12.89 -21.67
C VAL A 48 12.06 -11.36 -21.65
N SER A 49 10.98 -10.59 -21.53
CA SER A 49 11.02 -9.13 -21.51
C SER A 49 11.64 -8.59 -20.22
N PRO A 50 12.45 -7.52 -20.30
CA PRO A 50 12.98 -6.86 -19.12
C PRO A 50 11.84 -6.21 -18.30
N GLN A 51 11.99 -6.17 -17.00
CA GLN A 51 11.08 -5.46 -16.12
C GLN A 51 11.13 -3.95 -16.38
N TYR A 52 9.98 -3.30 -16.54
CA TYR A 52 9.92 -1.88 -16.90
C TYR A 52 10.24 -0.95 -15.72
N GLY A 53 9.65 -1.19 -14.55
CA GLY A 53 9.87 -0.42 -13.33
C GLY A 53 10.82 -1.13 -12.37
N PRO A 54 11.35 -0.44 -11.35
CA PRO A 54 12.18 -1.07 -10.33
C PRO A 54 11.38 -2.09 -9.52
N VAL A 55 12.07 -3.08 -8.97
CA VAL A 55 11.50 -3.98 -7.95
C VAL A 55 11.16 -3.16 -6.72
N LEU A 56 9.92 -3.30 -6.24
CA LEU A 56 9.45 -2.63 -5.02
C LEU A 56 9.62 -3.55 -3.81
N SER A 57 9.97 -2.96 -2.68
CA SER A 57 10.14 -3.64 -1.40
C SER A 57 9.93 -2.67 -0.25
N MET A 58 9.99 -3.17 0.98
CA MET A 58 9.93 -2.34 2.19
C MET A 58 11.00 -1.24 2.22
N ASN A 59 12.11 -1.41 1.50
CA ASN A 59 13.21 -0.46 1.42
C ASN A 59 13.08 0.55 0.26
N THR A 60 12.00 0.47 -0.53
CA THR A 60 11.75 1.42 -1.62
C THR A 60 11.77 2.85 -1.11
N LEU A 61 12.52 3.72 -1.77
CA LEU A 61 12.72 5.13 -1.38
C LEU A 61 13.13 5.30 0.10
N GLY A 62 13.98 4.40 0.59
CA GLY A 62 14.44 4.39 1.98
C GLY A 62 13.36 4.00 3.00
N GLY A 63 12.29 3.33 2.56
CA GLY A 63 11.18 2.91 3.40
C GLY A 63 10.28 4.06 3.89
N LYS A 64 10.43 5.26 3.34
CA LYS A 64 9.66 6.46 3.72
C LYS A 64 8.29 6.44 3.09
N ALA A 65 7.26 6.19 3.91
CA ALA A 65 5.88 6.02 3.47
C ALA A 65 5.32 7.26 2.75
N ASP A 66 5.60 8.44 3.29
CA ASP A 66 5.21 9.74 2.73
C ASP A 66 5.79 9.94 1.33
N VAL A 67 7.07 9.66 1.14
CA VAL A 67 7.75 9.81 -0.16
C VAL A 67 7.22 8.78 -1.17
N ILE A 68 6.97 7.54 -0.75
CA ILE A 68 6.37 6.52 -1.62
C ILE A 68 4.97 6.97 -2.06
N GLY A 69 4.15 7.46 -1.14
CA GLY A 69 2.81 7.96 -1.43
C GLY A 69 2.82 9.15 -2.39
N GLU A 70 3.74 10.09 -2.20
CA GLU A 70 3.92 11.24 -3.08
C GLU A 70 4.31 10.81 -4.51
N VAL A 71 5.24 9.88 -4.65
CA VAL A 71 5.64 9.34 -5.96
C VAL A 71 4.49 8.59 -6.63
N ILE A 72 3.72 7.81 -5.90
CA ILE A 72 2.52 7.16 -6.44
C ILE A 72 1.51 8.21 -6.92
N GLY A 73 1.24 9.22 -6.09
CA GLY A 73 0.27 10.26 -6.40
C GLY A 73 0.66 11.12 -7.60
N ASN A 74 1.86 11.63 -7.62
CA ASN A 74 2.33 12.59 -8.63
C ASN A 74 2.99 11.93 -9.85
N GLY A 75 3.50 10.72 -9.71
CA GLY A 75 4.23 10.02 -10.77
C GLY A 75 5.67 10.52 -10.95
N THR A 76 6.30 10.03 -12.00
CA THR A 76 7.63 10.42 -12.47
C THR A 76 7.61 10.51 -14.00
N PRO A 77 8.67 10.99 -14.68
CA PRO A 77 8.70 11.02 -16.15
C PRO A 77 8.44 9.66 -16.83
N ARG A 78 8.62 8.55 -16.11
CA ARG A 78 8.42 7.18 -16.61
C ARG A 78 7.28 6.42 -15.95
N MET A 79 6.63 7.00 -14.94
CA MET A 79 5.53 6.39 -14.19
C MET A 79 4.38 7.38 -14.10
N PRO A 80 3.16 7.02 -14.51
CA PRO A 80 2.00 7.91 -14.38
C PRO A 80 1.70 8.21 -12.92
N GLY A 81 1.14 9.40 -12.65
CA GLY A 81 0.62 9.75 -11.33
C GLY A 81 -0.81 9.24 -11.16
N PHE A 82 -1.13 8.78 -9.96
CA PHE A 82 -2.40 8.12 -9.66
C PHE A 82 -3.34 8.94 -8.76
N LYS A 83 -3.00 10.17 -8.39
CA LYS A 83 -3.84 11.00 -7.48
C LYS A 83 -5.24 11.30 -7.99
N TYR A 84 -5.48 11.20 -9.30
CA TYR A 84 -6.81 11.37 -9.89
C TYR A 84 -7.53 10.03 -10.12
N HIS A 85 -6.81 8.91 -9.94
CA HIS A 85 -7.33 7.57 -10.09
C HIS A 85 -7.67 6.93 -8.75
N PHE A 86 -6.82 7.13 -7.75
CA PHE A 86 -6.98 6.62 -6.39
C PHE A 86 -7.28 7.72 -5.39
N LYS A 87 -8.10 7.40 -4.39
CA LYS A 87 -8.30 8.24 -3.21
C LYS A 87 -7.04 8.21 -2.34
N PRO A 88 -6.79 9.25 -1.50
CA PRO A 88 -5.64 9.25 -0.60
C PRO A 88 -5.52 7.98 0.25
N ALA A 89 -6.61 7.50 0.84
CA ALA A 89 -6.63 6.27 1.64
C ALA A 89 -6.26 5.00 0.83
N GLU A 90 -6.52 4.98 -0.47
CA GLU A 90 -6.14 3.88 -1.36
C GLU A 90 -4.65 3.93 -1.68
N ILE A 91 -4.09 5.13 -1.86
CA ILE A 91 -2.63 5.31 -2.00
C ILE A 91 -1.93 4.86 -0.71
N ASP A 92 -2.45 5.26 0.46
CA ASP A 92 -1.93 4.83 1.76
C ASP A 92 -1.98 3.30 1.91
N ALA A 93 -3.04 2.67 1.43
CA ALA A 93 -3.17 1.21 1.41
C ALA A 93 -2.10 0.54 0.51
N ILE A 94 -1.84 1.09 -0.68
CA ILE A 94 -0.78 0.60 -1.58
C ILE A 94 0.59 0.74 -0.91
N VAL A 95 0.87 1.87 -0.26
CA VAL A 95 2.10 2.10 0.51
C VAL A 95 2.24 1.07 1.62
N ALA A 96 1.17 0.83 2.40
CA ALA A 96 1.17 -0.16 3.46
C ALA A 96 1.50 -1.56 2.93
N TYR A 97 0.96 -1.94 1.77
CA TYR A 97 1.29 -3.21 1.13
C TYR A 97 2.76 -3.28 0.66
N ILE A 98 3.28 -2.24 -0.02
CA ILE A 98 4.67 -2.20 -0.49
C ILE A 98 5.63 -2.40 0.68
N LYS A 99 5.34 -1.86 1.85
CA LYS A 99 6.13 -2.03 3.06
C LYS A 99 6.11 -3.45 3.65
N THR A 100 5.24 -4.32 3.17
CA THR A 100 5.25 -5.76 3.53
C THR A 100 6.07 -6.61 2.57
N ILE A 101 6.50 -6.06 1.43
CA ILE A 101 7.30 -6.80 0.44
C ILE A 101 8.74 -6.90 0.93
N PRO A 102 9.29 -8.11 1.13
CA PRO A 102 10.67 -8.29 1.59
C PRO A 102 11.66 -7.65 0.63
N ALA A 103 12.79 -7.18 1.17
CA ALA A 103 13.90 -6.74 0.33
C ALA A 103 14.48 -7.93 -0.46
N PRO A 104 15.01 -7.70 -1.68
CA PRO A 104 15.54 -8.80 -2.51
C PRO A 104 16.62 -9.63 -1.83
N SER A 105 17.39 -9.03 -0.92
CA SER A 105 18.41 -9.72 -0.09
C SER A 105 17.82 -10.65 0.97
N ASP A 106 16.55 -10.42 1.35
CA ASP A 106 15.85 -11.18 2.39
C ASP A 106 14.92 -12.24 1.77
N ALA A 107 14.84 -12.28 0.44
CA ALA A 107 14.09 -13.31 -0.26
C ALA A 107 14.74 -14.68 -0.01
N PRO A 108 13.97 -15.73 0.38
CA PRO A 108 14.52 -17.06 0.48
C PRO A 108 15.20 -17.44 -0.85
N PRO A 109 16.35 -18.15 -0.80
CA PRO A 109 17.04 -18.56 -2.02
C PRO A 109 16.07 -19.36 -2.91
N PRO A 110 16.16 -19.20 -4.25
CA PRO A 110 15.30 -19.93 -5.16
C PRO A 110 15.39 -21.41 -4.86
N VAL A 111 14.26 -22.05 -4.59
CA VAL A 111 14.18 -23.50 -4.42
C VAL A 111 14.72 -24.09 -5.70
N LYS A 112 15.89 -24.72 -5.65
CA LYS A 112 16.42 -25.47 -6.77
C LYS A 112 15.39 -26.57 -7.05
N ALA A 113 14.73 -26.48 -8.21
CA ALA A 113 13.93 -27.60 -8.69
C ALA A 113 14.84 -28.83 -8.64
N GLY A 114 14.46 -29.80 -7.79
CA GLY A 114 15.22 -31.01 -7.63
C GLY A 114 15.42 -31.64 -9.01
N SER A 115 16.65 -31.84 -9.38
CA SER A 115 17.03 -32.65 -10.53
C SER A 115 16.55 -34.07 -10.26
N SER A 116 15.35 -34.38 -10.68
CA SER A 116 14.90 -35.78 -10.81
C SER A 116 15.52 -36.36 -12.06
N ARG A 117 16.82 -36.54 -12.02
CA ARG A 117 17.54 -37.47 -12.90
C ARG A 117 18.21 -38.47 -11.99
N ASP A 118 17.50 -39.50 -11.67
CA ASP A 118 18.00 -40.82 -11.29
C ASP A 118 16.78 -41.72 -11.16
N ALA A 119 16.26 -42.15 -12.27
CA ALA A 119 15.43 -43.32 -12.39
C ALA A 119 15.86 -44.02 -13.69
N ASP A 120 16.90 -44.80 -13.52
CA ASP A 120 17.26 -45.88 -14.44
C ASP A 120 16.63 -47.18 -13.94
#